data_4a7f63cd20047b96763cbc37c74193e1
#
_entry.id   4a7f63cd20047b96763cbc37c74193e1
#
_cell.length_a   1.000
_cell.length_b   1.000
_cell.length_c   1.000
_cell.angle_alpha   90.00
_cell.angle_beta   90.00
_cell.angle_gamma   90.00
#
_symmetry.space_group_name_H-M   'P 1'
#
loop_
_entity.id
_entity.type
_entity.pdbx_description
1 polymer ?
#
loop_
_entity_poly.entity_id
_entity_poly.type
_entity_poly.pdbx_seq_one_letter_code
_entity_poly.pdbx_strand_id
1 'polypeptide(L)'
;MEIRIERGDILSQSADLLVIASYEGEDYQTAFMKRLDDILLGKVTKMAKMNEFEGKPGQFMLIPAPDGMAVEYVLIVGLGVMGSTTLESAREAAGLAVQTAKKLNLKSVVMEFF
;
A
#
# COMPACT_ATOMS: atom_id res chain seq x y z
N MET A 1 0.18 -13.89 -13.52
CA MET A 1 0.28 -13.10 -12.28
C MET A 1 -0.73 -13.61 -11.27
N GLU A 2 -0.30 -13.87 -10.06
CA GLU A 2 -1.19 -14.26 -8.97
C GLU A 2 -1.62 -13.04 -8.20
N ILE A 3 -2.93 -12.87 -7.98
CA ILE A 3 -3.47 -11.77 -7.19
C ILE A 3 -4.30 -12.38 -6.06
N ARG A 4 -3.97 -12.02 -4.81
CA ARG A 4 -4.68 -12.49 -3.62
C ARG A 4 -5.22 -11.29 -2.85
N ILE A 5 -6.46 -11.40 -2.39
CA ILE A 5 -7.08 -10.42 -1.50
C ILE A 5 -7.20 -11.09 -0.14
N GLU A 6 -6.56 -10.49 0.86
CA GLU A 6 -6.46 -11.08 2.19
C GLU A 6 -7.06 -10.15 3.24
N ARG A 7 -7.48 -10.75 4.36
CA ARG A 7 -7.92 -10.04 5.57
C ARG A 7 -7.04 -10.49 6.73
N GLY A 8 -7.03 -9.69 7.78
CA GLY A 8 -6.26 -9.98 8.98
C GLY A 8 -4.85 -9.43 8.90
N ASP A 9 -3.86 -10.22 9.29
CA ASP A 9 -2.48 -9.74 9.35
C ASP A 9 -1.83 -9.74 7.97
N ILE A 10 -2.07 -8.66 7.22
CA ILE A 10 -1.54 -8.52 5.86
C ILE A 10 -0.01 -8.41 5.85
N LEU A 11 0.60 -7.93 6.94
CA LEU A 11 2.05 -7.76 7.01
C LEU A 11 2.80 -9.08 7.10
N SER A 12 2.12 -10.19 7.42
CA SER A 12 2.73 -11.51 7.46
C SER A 12 2.60 -12.28 6.14
N GLN A 13 1.94 -11.69 5.14
CA GLN A 13 1.75 -12.35 3.84
C GLN A 13 3.02 -12.34 3.02
N SER A 14 3.19 -13.37 2.20
CA SER A 14 4.30 -13.52 1.29
C SER A 14 3.84 -13.25 -0.14
N ALA A 15 4.49 -12.32 -0.81
CA ALA A 15 4.20 -11.98 -2.20
C ALA A 15 5.32 -11.08 -2.74
N ASP A 16 5.34 -10.83 -4.03
CA ASP A 16 6.29 -9.88 -4.62
C ASP A 16 5.89 -8.44 -4.29
N LEU A 17 4.58 -8.15 -4.33
CA LEU A 17 4.04 -6.81 -4.05
C LEU A 17 2.96 -6.88 -2.97
N LEU A 18 3.13 -6.08 -1.92
CA LEU A 18 2.13 -5.88 -0.88
C LEU A 18 1.48 -4.53 -1.10
N VAL A 19 0.15 -4.50 -1.21
CA VAL A 19 -0.61 -3.26 -1.44
C VAL A 19 -1.36 -2.87 -0.18
N ILE A 20 -1.13 -1.66 0.30
CA ILE A 20 -1.71 -1.11 1.53
C ILE A 20 -2.52 0.13 1.17
N ALA A 21 -3.74 0.21 1.69
CA ALA A 21 -4.57 1.39 1.56
C ALA A 21 -4.24 2.43 2.63
N SER A 22 -4.24 3.70 2.25
CA SER A 22 -4.05 4.82 3.17
C SER A 22 -5.16 5.85 2.94
N TYR A 23 -5.57 6.52 4.00
CA TYR A 23 -6.68 7.48 3.96
C TYR A 23 -6.18 8.88 4.31
N GLU A 24 -6.93 9.91 3.88
CA GLU A 24 -6.62 11.30 4.20
C GLU A 24 -6.91 11.61 5.66
N GLY A 25 -6.21 12.62 6.16
CA GLY A 25 -6.44 13.20 7.47
C GLY A 25 -5.68 12.48 8.58
N GLU A 26 -6.17 12.64 9.81
CA GLU A 26 -5.49 12.11 11.00
C GLU A 26 -5.49 10.57 11.02
N ASP A 27 -6.48 9.95 10.39
CA ASP A 27 -6.61 8.50 10.37
C ASP A 27 -5.51 7.80 9.59
N TYR A 28 -4.83 8.51 8.74
CA TYR A 28 -3.67 8.02 8.04
C TYR A 28 -2.53 7.66 9.01
N GLN A 29 -2.49 8.27 10.20
CA GLN A 29 -1.52 7.99 11.27
C GLN A 29 -1.99 6.88 12.22
N THR A 30 -2.67 5.88 11.72
CA THR A 30 -3.17 4.76 12.53
C THR A 30 -2.03 3.94 13.13
N ALA A 31 -2.36 3.12 14.15
CA ALA A 31 -1.39 2.20 14.74
C ALA A 31 -0.81 1.24 13.69
N PHE A 32 -1.63 0.84 12.71
CA PHE A 32 -1.17 -0.01 11.61
C PHE A 32 -0.11 0.71 10.76
N MET A 33 -0.34 1.96 10.39
CA MET A 33 0.62 2.72 9.60
C MET A 33 1.92 2.98 10.35
N LYS A 34 1.84 3.21 11.66
CA LYS A 34 3.03 3.35 12.50
C LYS A 34 3.84 2.06 12.54
N ARG A 35 3.15 0.93 12.68
CA ARG A 35 3.80 -0.39 12.67
C ARG A 35 4.46 -0.65 11.33
N LEU A 36 3.78 -0.33 10.23
CA LEU A 36 4.34 -0.46 8.88
C LEU A 36 5.57 0.43 8.71
N ASP A 37 5.51 1.68 9.17
CA ASP A 37 6.63 2.60 9.11
C ASP A 37 7.85 2.07 9.86
N ASP A 38 7.64 1.49 11.06
CA ASP A 38 8.72 0.87 11.82
C ASP A 38 9.35 -0.29 11.06
N ILE A 39 8.53 -1.16 10.48
CA ILE A 39 9.02 -2.30 9.68
C ILE A 39 9.81 -1.82 8.47
N LEU A 40 9.37 -0.73 7.84
CA LEU A 40 10.03 -0.12 6.68
C LEU A 40 11.13 0.87 7.06
N LEU A 41 11.57 0.86 8.31
CA LEU A 41 12.71 1.65 8.81
C LEU A 41 12.51 3.16 8.65
N GLY A 42 11.28 3.64 8.86
CA GLY A 42 10.93 5.06 8.78
C GLY A 42 10.71 5.58 7.37
N LYS A 43 10.75 4.72 6.36
CA LYS A 43 10.64 5.15 4.96
C LYS A 43 9.25 5.65 4.59
N VAL A 44 8.18 5.17 5.25
CA VAL A 44 6.84 5.67 4.99
C VAL A 44 6.75 7.15 5.31
N THR A 45 7.14 7.54 6.51
CA THR A 45 7.14 8.94 6.94
C THR A 45 8.06 9.80 6.05
N LYS A 46 9.25 9.31 5.78
CA LYS A 46 10.23 10.04 4.95
C LYS A 46 9.70 10.30 3.55
N MET A 47 9.21 9.26 2.87
CA MET A 47 8.70 9.38 1.51
C MET A 47 7.41 10.18 1.43
N ALA A 48 6.55 10.08 2.44
CA ALA A 48 5.34 10.87 2.49
C ALA A 48 5.64 12.36 2.49
N LYS A 49 6.67 12.78 3.24
CA LYS A 49 7.11 14.17 3.22
C LYS A 49 7.71 14.58 1.88
N MET A 50 8.56 13.74 1.30
CA MET A 50 9.24 14.06 0.04
C MET A 50 8.26 14.17 -1.13
N ASN A 51 7.22 13.35 -1.15
CA ASN A 51 6.27 13.27 -2.25
C ASN A 51 4.96 13.99 -1.96
N GLU A 52 4.86 14.68 -0.82
CA GLU A 52 3.63 15.34 -0.39
C GLU A 52 2.42 14.39 -0.41
N PHE A 53 2.66 13.14 0.02
CA PHE A 53 1.62 12.13 0.07
C PHE A 53 0.67 12.40 1.25
N GLU A 54 -0.61 12.53 0.95
CA GLU A 54 -1.63 12.82 1.94
C GLU A 54 -2.72 11.74 2.01
N GLY A 55 -2.62 10.71 1.20
CA GLY A 55 -3.63 9.65 1.12
C GLY A 55 -4.79 9.99 0.20
N LYS A 56 -4.66 11.02 -0.64
CA LYS A 56 -5.71 11.39 -1.59
C LYS A 56 -5.89 10.36 -2.68
N PRO A 57 -7.09 10.24 -3.26
CA PRO A 57 -7.29 9.31 -4.38
C PRO A 57 -6.31 9.59 -5.52
N GLY A 58 -5.72 8.52 -6.06
CA GLY A 58 -4.73 8.63 -7.13
C GLY A 58 -3.30 8.81 -6.66
N GLN A 59 -3.08 9.17 -5.41
CA GLN A 59 -1.73 9.24 -4.85
C GLN A 59 -1.23 7.86 -4.48
N PHE A 60 0.07 7.64 -4.62
CA PHE A 60 0.68 6.37 -4.23
C PHE A 60 2.17 6.56 -3.90
N MET A 61 2.69 5.61 -3.14
CA MET A 61 4.12 5.51 -2.87
C MET A 61 4.55 4.06 -3.06
N LEU A 62 5.65 3.84 -3.77
CA LEU A 62 6.25 2.52 -3.94
C LEU A 62 7.55 2.48 -3.13
N ILE A 63 7.63 1.54 -2.20
CA ILE A 63 8.76 1.43 -1.28
C ILE A 63 9.38 0.05 -1.42
N PRO A 64 10.66 -0.05 -1.78
CA PRO A 64 11.37 -1.35 -1.73
C PRO A 64 11.36 -1.88 -0.30
N ALA A 65 11.02 -3.14 -0.12
CA ALA A 65 10.99 -3.75 1.20
C ALA A 65 12.41 -4.03 1.68
N PRO A 66 12.69 -3.83 2.97
CA PRO A 66 13.99 -4.20 3.53
C PRO A 66 14.13 -5.71 3.62
N ASP A 67 15.37 -6.17 3.75
CA ASP A 67 15.65 -7.58 4.00
C ASP A 67 14.91 -8.03 5.26
N GLY A 68 14.37 -9.23 5.22
CA GLY A 68 13.61 -9.80 6.33
C GLY A 68 12.09 -9.70 6.17
N MET A 69 11.59 -8.87 5.27
CA MET A 69 10.17 -8.92 4.88
C MET A 69 9.95 -10.01 3.84
N ALA A 70 8.77 -10.62 3.86
CA ALA A 70 8.39 -11.67 2.92
C ALA A 70 7.84 -11.10 1.59
N VAL A 71 8.10 -9.83 1.30
CA VAL A 71 7.69 -9.15 0.08
C VAL A 71 8.88 -8.39 -0.52
N GLU A 72 8.84 -8.13 -1.81
CA GLU A 72 9.89 -7.36 -2.50
C GLU A 72 9.61 -5.86 -2.44
N TYR A 73 8.34 -5.46 -2.58
CA TYR A 73 7.92 -4.06 -2.60
C TYR A 73 6.63 -3.88 -1.83
N VAL A 74 6.47 -2.69 -1.26
CA VAL A 74 5.22 -2.24 -0.65
C VAL A 74 4.69 -1.06 -1.45
N LEU A 75 3.45 -1.15 -1.91
CA LEU A 75 2.76 -0.05 -2.58
C LEU A 75 1.69 0.49 -1.65
N ILE A 76 1.79 1.76 -1.30
CA ILE A 76 0.79 2.44 -0.47
C ILE A 76 -0.05 3.30 -1.40
N VAL A 77 -1.35 3.07 -1.42
CA VAL A 77 -2.30 3.77 -2.29
C VAL A 77 -3.25 4.62 -1.48
N GLY A 78 -3.52 5.84 -1.96
CA GLY A 78 -4.47 6.73 -1.32
C GLY A 78 -5.90 6.42 -1.74
N LEU A 79 -6.82 6.37 -0.78
CA LEU A 79 -8.24 6.14 -1.02
C LEU A 79 -9.11 7.34 -0.67
N GLY A 80 -8.50 8.44 -0.22
CA GLY A 80 -9.24 9.63 0.18
C GLY A 80 -9.74 9.57 1.62
N VAL A 81 -10.78 10.32 1.92
CA VAL A 81 -11.33 10.40 3.28
C VAL A 81 -11.94 9.05 3.67
N MET A 82 -11.60 8.57 4.87
CA MET A 82 -12.15 7.32 5.40
C MET A 82 -13.69 7.41 5.47
N GLY A 83 -14.35 6.36 5.02
CA GLY A 83 -15.80 6.29 4.96
C GLY A 83 -16.41 6.82 3.66
N SER A 84 -15.63 7.47 2.81
CA SER A 84 -16.08 7.95 1.51
C SER A 84 -15.49 7.18 0.33
N THR A 85 -14.88 6.02 0.59
CA THR A 85 -14.34 5.16 -0.45
C THR A 85 -15.47 4.64 -1.35
N THR A 86 -15.31 4.84 -2.65
CA THR A 86 -16.27 4.37 -3.66
C THR A 86 -15.73 3.13 -4.35
N LEU A 87 -16.62 2.42 -5.06
CA LEU A 87 -16.18 1.31 -5.92
C LEU A 87 -15.20 1.80 -6.99
N GLU A 88 -15.39 3.00 -7.49
CA GLU A 88 -14.51 3.63 -8.47
C GLU A 88 -13.09 3.79 -7.92
N SER A 89 -12.95 4.38 -6.72
CA SER A 89 -11.63 4.60 -6.12
C SER A 89 -10.94 3.28 -5.77
N ALA A 90 -11.71 2.27 -5.35
CA ALA A 90 -11.15 0.94 -5.09
C ALA A 90 -10.64 0.28 -6.38
N ARG A 91 -11.37 0.44 -7.48
CA ARG A 91 -10.95 -0.07 -8.80
C ARG A 91 -9.68 0.63 -9.30
N GLU A 92 -9.60 1.93 -9.12
CA GLU A 92 -8.41 2.70 -9.50
C GLU A 92 -7.18 2.22 -8.72
N ALA A 93 -7.33 2.01 -7.41
CA ALA A 93 -6.24 1.53 -6.58
C ALA A 93 -5.80 0.12 -7.01
N ALA A 94 -6.74 -0.78 -7.26
CA ALA A 94 -6.44 -2.13 -7.73
C ALA A 94 -5.76 -2.10 -9.11
N GLY A 95 -6.24 -1.26 -10.02
CA GLY A 95 -5.63 -1.09 -11.35
C GLY A 95 -4.21 -0.58 -11.27
N LEU A 96 -3.96 0.38 -10.40
CA LEU A 96 -2.62 0.91 -10.15
C LEU A 96 -1.67 -0.19 -9.63
N ALA A 97 -2.15 -1.01 -8.71
CA ALA A 97 -1.37 -2.11 -8.17
C ALA A 97 -0.98 -3.12 -9.26
N VAL A 98 -1.91 -3.49 -10.12
CA VAL A 98 -1.63 -4.42 -11.22
C VAL A 98 -0.65 -3.81 -12.22
N GLN A 99 -0.83 -2.54 -12.58
CA GLN A 99 0.09 -1.85 -13.49
C GLN A 99 1.50 -1.77 -12.91
N THR A 100 1.61 -1.47 -11.62
CA THR A 100 2.91 -1.41 -10.94
C THR A 100 3.60 -2.76 -10.97
N ALA A 101 2.86 -3.83 -10.66
CA ALA A 101 3.41 -5.18 -10.70
C ALA A 101 3.89 -5.56 -12.10
N LYS A 102 3.14 -5.20 -13.14
CA LYS A 102 3.54 -5.45 -14.53
C LYS A 102 4.79 -4.70 -14.91
N LYS A 103 4.89 -3.41 -14.56
CA LYS A 103 6.07 -2.60 -14.86
C LYS A 103 7.34 -3.15 -14.22
N LEU A 104 7.22 -3.66 -13.00
CA LEU A 104 8.34 -4.22 -12.24
C LEU A 104 8.55 -5.71 -12.52
N ASN A 105 7.74 -6.29 -13.41
CA ASN A 105 7.80 -7.71 -13.74
C ASN A 105 7.64 -8.61 -12.52
N LEU A 106 6.76 -8.20 -11.60
CA LEU A 106 6.43 -8.97 -10.40
C LEU A 106 5.37 -10.01 -10.74
N LYS A 107 5.38 -11.12 -10.01
CA LYS A 107 4.54 -12.28 -10.34
C LYS A 107 3.39 -12.48 -9.38
N SER A 108 3.45 -11.90 -8.19
CA SER A 108 2.38 -12.05 -7.21
C SER A 108 2.11 -10.73 -6.49
N VAL A 109 0.83 -10.49 -6.23
CA VAL A 109 0.35 -9.30 -5.54
C VAL A 109 -0.59 -9.74 -4.44
N VAL A 110 -0.40 -9.23 -3.24
CA VAL A 110 -1.36 -9.40 -2.15
C VAL A 110 -1.86 -8.02 -1.75
N MET A 111 -3.16 -7.89 -1.61
CA MET A 111 -3.78 -6.63 -1.19
C MET A 111 -4.85 -6.88 -0.15
N GLU A 112 -5.02 -5.90 0.73
CA GLU A 112 -6.10 -5.92 1.68
C GLU A 112 -7.41 -5.61 0.96
N PHE A 113 -8.49 -6.19 1.42
CA PHE A 113 -9.81 -5.87 0.91
C PHE A 113 -10.21 -4.47 1.40
N PHE A 114 -10.50 -3.61 0.47
CA PHE A 114 -10.89 -2.23 0.76
C PHE A 114 -12.41 -2.07 0.88
#